data_c26c48c328d6311da06ff84ff496fa18
#
_entry.id   c26c48c328d6311da06ff84ff496fa18
#
_cell.length_a   1.000
_cell.length_b   1.000
_cell.length_c   1.000
_cell.angle_alpha   90.00
_cell.angle_beta   90.00
_cell.angle_gamma   90.00
#
_symmetry.space_group_name_H-M   'P 1'
#
loop_
_entity.id
_entity.type
_entity.pdbx_description
1 polymer ?
#
loop_
_entity_poly.entity_id
_entity_poly.type
_entity_poly.pdbx_seq_one_letter_code
_entity_poly.pdbx_strand_id
1 'polypeptide(L)'
;QMRGSRSKALAERALVNCRYSLAAFSTGERRRRPPHGDRQCAELALHLQQSFEAAILTHLYPRSQIDIYVQILQADGGNYCAGVNAATLAVMDAGIPMRDYVCASTAGLAEETPLADLSAPEEAAGGPRLVLALLPATGQIALLQLSARLHQERLEAALEAAGQACRALHAVLDRGVRERLREVT
;
A
#
# COMPACT_ATOMS: atom_id res chain seq x y z
N GLN A 1 13.15 -9.13 -1.71
CA GLN A 1 14.35 -9.84 -2.15
C GLN A 1 14.88 -9.22 -3.44
N MET A 2 16.17 -8.91 -3.48
CA MET A 2 16.86 -8.52 -4.71
C MET A 2 17.40 -9.75 -5.41
N ARG A 3 17.05 -9.94 -6.67
CA ARG A 3 17.56 -11.04 -7.51
C ARG A 3 18.16 -10.47 -8.80
N GLY A 4 19.30 -10.98 -9.20
CA GLY A 4 19.84 -10.77 -10.54
C GLY A 4 19.10 -11.67 -11.53
N SER A 5 18.32 -11.11 -12.46
CA SER A 5 17.65 -11.87 -13.51
C SER A 5 18.24 -11.54 -14.88
N ARG A 6 18.71 -12.55 -15.60
CA ARG A 6 19.31 -12.37 -16.93
C ARG A 6 18.32 -12.13 -18.06
N SER A 7 17.03 -12.53 -17.90
CA SER A 7 16.07 -12.56 -19.00
C SER A 7 15.04 -11.43 -19.01
N LYS A 8 14.86 -10.70 -17.89
CA LYS A 8 13.89 -9.60 -17.76
C LYS A 8 14.50 -8.31 -17.21
N ALA A 9 15.81 -8.30 -16.94
CA ALA A 9 16.49 -7.14 -16.38
C ALA A 9 16.48 -5.97 -17.37
N LEU A 10 15.96 -4.83 -16.93
CA LEU A 10 16.10 -3.57 -17.65
C LEU A 10 17.56 -3.10 -17.54
N ALA A 11 18.14 -2.65 -18.66
CA ALA A 11 19.57 -2.28 -18.69
C ALA A 11 19.90 -1.10 -17.78
N GLU A 12 18.93 -0.18 -17.58
CA GLU A 12 19.15 1.11 -16.94
C GLU A 12 18.54 1.24 -15.53
N ARG A 13 17.65 0.33 -15.15
CA ARG A 13 16.94 0.39 -13.86
C ARG A 13 16.58 -0.99 -13.32
N ALA A 14 16.29 -1.07 -12.02
CA ALA A 14 15.75 -2.27 -11.42
C ALA A 14 14.32 -2.56 -11.89
N LEU A 15 13.99 -3.83 -12.01
CA LEU A 15 12.62 -4.28 -12.19
C LEU A 15 11.99 -4.50 -10.83
N VAL A 16 10.85 -3.85 -10.56
CA VAL A 16 10.07 -4.06 -9.34
C VAL A 16 8.96 -5.05 -9.64
N ASN A 17 8.84 -6.11 -8.87
CA ASN A 17 7.72 -7.04 -8.92
C ASN A 17 7.04 -7.07 -7.56
N CYS A 18 5.72 -7.03 -7.57
CA CYS A 18 4.92 -7.14 -6.35
C CYS A 18 3.98 -8.34 -6.43
N ARG A 19 3.79 -8.99 -5.29
CA ARG A 19 2.76 -10.01 -5.11
C ARG A 19 1.96 -9.68 -3.86
N TYR A 20 0.65 -9.69 -4.02
CA TYR A 20 -0.29 -9.49 -2.92
C TYR A 20 -1.14 -10.74 -2.75
N SER A 21 -1.26 -11.23 -1.54
CA SER A 21 -2.05 -12.42 -1.25
C SER A 21 -2.69 -12.33 0.14
N LEU A 22 -3.85 -12.95 0.27
CA LEU A 22 -4.49 -13.17 1.55
C LEU A 22 -4.27 -14.63 1.98
N ALA A 23 -3.95 -14.84 3.25
CA ALA A 23 -3.85 -16.18 3.81
C ALA A 23 -5.22 -16.86 3.79
N ALA A 24 -5.25 -18.19 3.68
CA ALA A 24 -6.49 -18.95 3.65
C ALA A 24 -7.32 -18.80 4.95
N PHE A 25 -6.66 -18.44 6.03
CA PHE A 25 -7.23 -18.23 7.38
C PHE A 25 -7.39 -16.77 7.75
N SER A 26 -7.16 -15.83 6.82
CA SER A 26 -7.18 -14.38 7.10
C SER A 26 -8.57 -13.83 7.38
N THR A 27 -9.63 -14.53 6.99
CA THR A 27 -11.03 -14.20 7.27
C THR A 27 -11.64 -15.24 8.20
N GLY A 28 -12.76 -14.93 8.84
CA GLY A 28 -13.48 -15.88 9.72
C GLY A 28 -13.86 -17.21 9.04
N GLU A 29 -14.02 -17.18 7.72
CA GLU A 29 -14.23 -18.38 6.90
C GLU A 29 -12.99 -18.70 6.08
N ARG A 30 -12.70 -20.01 5.93
CA ARG A 30 -11.55 -20.44 5.12
C ARG A 30 -11.77 -20.13 3.64
N ARG A 31 -10.97 -19.21 3.09
CA ARG A 31 -10.99 -18.89 1.66
C ARG A 31 -10.43 -20.05 0.81
N ARG A 32 -11.18 -20.43 -0.21
CA ARG A 32 -10.66 -21.33 -1.25
C ARG A 32 -9.83 -20.50 -2.23
N ARG A 33 -8.61 -20.94 -2.53
CA ARG A 33 -7.81 -20.32 -3.60
C ARG A 33 -8.41 -20.72 -4.95
N PRO A 34 -8.82 -19.75 -5.80
CA PRO A 34 -9.26 -20.08 -7.13
C PRO A 34 -8.06 -20.64 -7.95
N PRO A 35 -8.29 -21.65 -8.83
CA PRO A 35 -7.21 -22.30 -9.61
C PRO A 35 -6.42 -21.33 -10.49
N HIS A 36 -7.06 -20.28 -11.00
CA HIS A 36 -6.47 -19.29 -11.90
C HIS A 36 -5.95 -18.03 -11.21
N GLY A 37 -5.82 -18.04 -9.87
CA GLY A 37 -5.46 -16.86 -9.09
C GLY A 37 -6.66 -15.96 -8.80
N ASP A 38 -6.49 -15.07 -7.83
CA ASP A 38 -7.50 -14.07 -7.47
C ASP A 38 -7.24 -12.79 -8.29
N ARG A 39 -8.19 -12.43 -9.18
CA ARG A 39 -8.10 -11.24 -10.03
C ARG A 39 -7.93 -9.97 -9.19
N GLN A 40 -8.63 -9.87 -8.07
CA GLN A 40 -8.54 -8.73 -7.17
C GLN A 40 -7.13 -8.62 -6.56
N CYS A 41 -6.56 -9.74 -6.10
CA CYS A 41 -5.19 -9.74 -5.59
C CYS A 41 -4.15 -9.38 -6.67
N ALA A 42 -4.37 -9.79 -7.92
CA ALA A 42 -3.49 -9.42 -9.03
C ALA A 42 -3.56 -7.93 -9.38
N GLU A 43 -4.75 -7.33 -9.33
CA GLU A 43 -4.95 -5.89 -9.52
C GLU A 43 -4.28 -5.08 -8.41
N LEU A 44 -4.48 -5.47 -7.16
CA LEU A 44 -3.82 -4.83 -6.01
C LEU A 44 -2.29 -4.97 -6.06
N ALA A 45 -1.79 -6.12 -6.53
CA ALA A 45 -0.34 -6.32 -6.75
C ALA A 45 0.21 -5.37 -7.82
N LEU A 46 -0.54 -5.11 -8.90
CA LEU A 46 -0.16 -4.16 -9.94
C LEU A 46 -0.13 -2.73 -9.41
N HIS A 47 -1.14 -2.31 -8.65
CA HIS A 47 -1.17 -1.00 -8.02
C HIS A 47 0.00 -0.81 -7.05
N LEU A 48 0.30 -1.84 -6.25
CA LEU A 48 1.44 -1.85 -5.36
C LEU A 48 2.76 -1.68 -6.14
N GLN A 49 2.92 -2.42 -7.23
CA GLN A 49 4.10 -2.31 -8.10
C GLN A 49 4.27 -0.90 -8.65
N GLN A 50 3.23 -0.31 -9.22
CA GLN A 50 3.26 1.05 -9.77
C GLN A 50 3.64 2.10 -8.72
N SER A 51 3.06 2.01 -7.52
CA SER A 51 3.35 2.91 -6.41
C SER A 51 4.82 2.81 -5.96
N PHE A 52 5.35 1.60 -5.83
CA PHE A 52 6.75 1.40 -5.43
C PHE A 52 7.75 1.67 -6.55
N GLU A 53 7.42 1.44 -7.82
CA GLU A 53 8.26 1.86 -8.95
C GLU A 53 8.47 3.38 -8.98
N ALA A 54 7.45 4.17 -8.59
CA ALA A 54 7.56 5.61 -8.49
C ALA A 54 8.37 6.08 -7.27
N ALA A 55 8.27 5.35 -6.14
CA ALA A 55 8.90 5.72 -4.88
C ALA A 55 10.37 5.25 -4.76
N ILE A 56 10.71 4.08 -5.27
CA ILE A 56 12.07 3.51 -5.19
C ILE A 56 12.99 4.16 -6.22
N LEU A 57 14.23 4.43 -5.83
CA LEU A 57 15.28 4.92 -6.73
C LEU A 57 15.84 3.75 -7.58
N THR A 58 15.03 3.25 -8.50
CA THR A 58 15.34 2.04 -9.30
C THR A 58 16.58 2.17 -10.19
N HIS A 59 16.97 3.40 -10.56
CA HIS A 59 18.15 3.68 -11.38
C HIS A 59 19.47 3.35 -10.68
N LEU A 60 19.48 3.27 -9.35
CA LEU A 60 20.69 2.89 -8.59
C LEU A 60 21.02 1.40 -8.69
N TYR A 61 20.07 0.58 -9.13
CA TYR A 61 20.21 -0.87 -9.22
C TYR A 61 19.93 -1.38 -10.65
N PRO A 62 20.80 -1.04 -11.62
CA PRO A 62 20.62 -1.53 -12.98
C PRO A 62 20.75 -3.05 -13.03
N ARG A 63 20.03 -3.71 -13.94
CA ARG A 63 20.04 -5.16 -14.14
C ARG A 63 19.66 -5.99 -12.91
N SER A 64 18.97 -5.38 -11.93
CA SER A 64 18.50 -6.04 -10.72
C SER A 64 16.99 -6.18 -10.74
N GLN A 65 16.47 -7.03 -9.86
CA GLN A 65 15.06 -7.22 -9.63
C GLN A 65 14.78 -7.12 -8.15
N ILE A 66 13.77 -6.32 -7.79
CA ILE A 66 13.27 -6.14 -6.43
C ILE A 66 11.93 -6.83 -6.36
N ASP A 67 11.82 -7.89 -5.56
CA ASP A 67 10.58 -8.62 -5.35
C ASP A 67 9.98 -8.26 -3.99
N ILE A 68 8.75 -7.75 -3.98
CA ILE A 68 7.98 -7.39 -2.79
C ILE A 68 6.82 -8.37 -2.65
N TYR A 69 6.79 -9.09 -1.53
CA TYR A 69 5.74 -10.06 -1.22
C TYR A 69 4.94 -9.55 -0.03
N VAL A 70 3.66 -9.26 -0.25
CA VAL A 70 2.72 -8.88 0.81
C VAL A 70 1.75 -10.02 1.05
N GLN A 71 1.68 -10.48 2.29
CA GLN A 71 0.73 -11.49 2.70
C GLN A 71 -0.07 -11.00 3.90
N ILE A 72 -1.38 -10.88 3.73
CA ILE A 72 -2.31 -10.49 4.79
C ILE A 72 -2.65 -11.73 5.61
N LEU A 73 -2.34 -11.67 6.90
CA LEU A 73 -2.58 -12.78 7.84
C LEU A 73 -3.96 -12.68 8.48
N GLN A 74 -4.43 -11.48 8.75
CA GLN A 74 -5.76 -11.19 9.27
C GLN A 74 -6.37 -10.04 8.49
N ALA A 75 -7.59 -10.23 8.00
CA ALA A 75 -8.33 -9.25 7.20
C ALA A 75 -9.47 -8.66 8.06
N ASP A 76 -9.35 -7.38 8.41
CA ASP A 76 -10.33 -6.64 9.22
C ASP A 76 -10.60 -5.22 8.69
N GLY A 77 -10.60 -5.05 7.37
CA GLY A 77 -10.70 -3.75 6.71
C GLY A 77 -9.34 -3.10 6.44
N GLY A 78 -9.28 -2.16 5.51
CA GLY A 78 -8.05 -1.43 5.18
C GLY A 78 -6.85 -2.28 4.75
N ASN A 79 -7.05 -3.54 4.40
CA ASN A 79 -5.99 -4.54 4.21
C ASN A 79 -4.93 -4.13 3.20
N TYR A 80 -5.34 -3.46 2.12
CA TYR A 80 -4.41 -2.98 1.09
C TYR A 80 -3.50 -1.88 1.64
N CYS A 81 -4.08 -0.91 2.36
CA CYS A 81 -3.32 0.19 2.95
C CYS A 81 -2.32 -0.30 4.01
N ALA A 82 -2.73 -1.22 4.87
CA ALA A 82 -1.82 -1.89 5.80
C ALA A 82 -0.68 -2.60 5.09
N GLY A 83 -0.98 -3.29 3.97
CA GLY A 83 0.01 -3.95 3.11
C GLY A 83 1.01 -2.98 2.49
N VAL A 84 0.56 -1.81 2.00
CA VAL A 84 1.42 -0.74 1.47
C VAL A 84 2.36 -0.21 2.56
N ASN A 85 1.82 0.12 3.74
CA ASN A 85 2.61 0.65 4.86
C ASN A 85 3.65 -0.38 5.35
N ALA A 86 3.29 -1.65 5.45
CA ALA A 86 4.21 -2.73 5.79
C ALA A 86 5.30 -2.93 4.73
N ALA A 87 4.94 -2.84 3.44
CA ALA A 87 5.90 -2.95 2.35
C ALA A 87 6.89 -1.78 2.36
N THR A 88 6.44 -0.55 2.68
CA THR A 88 7.31 0.63 2.85
C THR A 88 8.37 0.37 3.91
N LEU A 89 7.96 -0.10 5.09
CA LEU A 89 8.90 -0.43 6.17
C LEU A 89 9.87 -1.55 5.76
N ALA A 90 9.38 -2.58 5.08
CA ALA A 90 10.21 -3.70 4.61
C ALA A 90 11.26 -3.27 3.56
N VAL A 91 10.91 -2.35 2.66
CA VAL A 91 11.85 -1.79 1.67
C VAL A 91 12.92 -0.94 2.35
N MET A 92 12.55 -0.17 3.39
CA MET A 92 13.49 0.61 4.18
C MET A 92 14.42 -0.28 5.02
N ASP A 93 13.88 -1.30 5.69
CA ASP A 93 14.66 -2.27 6.46
C ASP A 93 15.65 -3.07 5.57
N ALA A 94 15.28 -3.31 4.32
CA ALA A 94 16.16 -3.92 3.31
C ALA A 94 17.28 -2.99 2.81
N GLY A 95 17.33 -1.73 3.26
CA GLY A 95 18.32 -0.75 2.83
C GLY A 95 18.14 -0.28 1.37
N ILE A 96 16.96 -0.39 0.81
CA ILE A 96 16.67 0.05 -0.57
C ILE A 96 16.29 1.53 -0.52
N PRO A 97 17.05 2.43 -1.19
CA PRO A 97 16.77 3.86 -1.16
C PRO A 97 15.45 4.19 -1.85
N MET A 98 14.65 4.98 -1.15
CA MET A 98 13.38 5.52 -1.61
C MET A 98 13.45 7.05 -1.67
N ARG A 99 12.64 7.64 -2.55
CA ARG A 99 12.47 9.11 -2.62
C ARG A 99 11.75 9.65 -1.40
N ASP A 100 10.74 8.90 -0.97
CA ASP A 100 9.86 9.23 0.13
C ASP A 100 9.19 7.97 0.67
N TYR A 101 8.56 8.09 1.84
CA TYR A 101 7.65 7.06 2.33
C TYR A 101 6.46 6.91 1.39
N VAL A 102 5.88 5.73 1.33
CA VAL A 102 4.56 5.50 0.74
C VAL A 102 3.60 5.19 1.88
N CYS A 103 2.75 6.16 2.24
CA CYS A 103 1.76 5.99 3.30
C CYS A 103 0.38 5.87 2.68
N ALA A 104 -0.36 4.84 3.06
CA ALA A 104 -1.70 4.60 2.54
C ALA A 104 -2.72 4.52 3.67
N SER A 105 -3.90 5.06 3.41
CA SER A 105 -5.07 4.99 4.30
C SER A 105 -6.35 4.82 3.50
N THR A 106 -7.35 4.20 4.12
CA THR A 106 -8.71 4.16 3.61
C THR A 106 -9.53 5.29 4.20
N ALA A 107 -10.44 5.84 3.41
CA ALA A 107 -11.49 6.72 3.90
C ALA A 107 -12.84 6.26 3.37
N GLY A 108 -13.87 6.51 4.14
CA GLY A 108 -15.25 6.27 3.77
C GLY A 108 -16.15 7.43 4.19
N LEU A 109 -17.39 7.34 3.82
CA LEU A 109 -18.41 8.28 4.25
C LEU A 109 -19.53 7.48 4.93
N ALA A 110 -19.77 7.79 6.18
CA ALA A 110 -20.98 7.37 6.88
C ALA A 110 -21.95 8.55 6.87
N GLU A 111 -23.02 8.42 6.07
CA GLU A 111 -23.98 9.49 5.79
C GLU A 111 -23.28 10.73 5.19
N GLU A 112 -22.92 11.72 6.01
CA GLU A 112 -22.20 12.93 5.59
C GLU A 112 -20.85 13.11 6.27
N THR A 113 -20.50 12.21 7.20
CA THR A 113 -19.26 12.32 7.98
C THR A 113 -18.15 11.48 7.33
N PRO A 114 -16.98 12.08 7.00
CA PRO A 114 -15.85 11.32 6.52
C PRO A 114 -15.23 10.51 7.66
N LEU A 115 -15.02 9.21 7.42
CA LEU A 115 -14.35 8.28 8.30
C LEU A 115 -13.00 7.92 7.70
N ALA A 116 -11.98 7.84 8.53
CA ALA A 116 -10.67 7.34 8.15
C ALA A 116 -10.43 5.97 8.79
N ASP A 117 -9.70 5.09 8.06
CA ASP A 117 -9.33 3.75 8.52
C ASP A 117 -10.53 2.84 8.79
N LEU A 118 -11.20 2.47 7.69
CA LEU A 118 -12.44 1.68 7.75
C LEU A 118 -12.17 0.25 8.25
N SER A 119 -12.94 -0.18 9.24
CA SER A 119 -13.02 -1.55 9.71
C SER A 119 -13.84 -2.45 8.77
N ALA A 120 -13.73 -3.78 8.90
CA ALA A 120 -14.47 -4.72 8.07
C ALA A 120 -16.00 -4.55 8.14
N PRO A 121 -16.63 -4.30 9.31
CA PRO A 121 -18.07 -4.01 9.38
C PRO A 121 -18.47 -2.73 8.62
N GLU A 122 -17.65 -1.69 8.70
CA GLU A 122 -17.89 -0.42 7.99
C GLU A 122 -17.71 -0.58 6.48
N GLU A 123 -16.72 -1.36 6.03
CA GLU A 123 -16.57 -1.72 4.61
C GLU A 123 -17.77 -2.56 4.12
N ALA A 124 -18.29 -3.47 4.95
CA ALA A 124 -19.44 -4.33 4.63
C ALA A 124 -20.76 -3.56 4.58
N ALA A 125 -20.88 -2.43 5.27
CA ALA A 125 -22.04 -1.56 5.21
C ALA A 125 -22.30 -0.95 3.82
N GLY A 126 -21.35 -1.10 2.86
CA GLY A 126 -21.56 -0.78 1.44
C GLY A 126 -21.48 0.70 1.11
N GLY A 127 -20.89 1.52 1.97
CA GLY A 127 -20.64 2.94 1.72
C GLY A 127 -19.54 3.17 0.66
N PRO A 128 -19.39 4.42 0.19
CA PRO A 128 -18.29 4.78 -0.70
C PRO A 128 -16.95 4.62 0.03
N ARG A 129 -16.04 3.88 -0.60
CA ARG A 129 -14.69 3.65 -0.09
C ARG A 129 -13.66 4.28 -1.02
N LEU A 130 -12.80 5.08 -0.42
CA LEU A 130 -11.65 5.71 -1.05
C LEU A 130 -10.38 5.08 -0.48
N VAL A 131 -9.46 4.69 -1.34
CA VAL A 131 -8.11 4.26 -0.98
C VAL A 131 -7.16 5.32 -1.49
N LEU A 132 -6.35 5.89 -0.61
CA LEU A 132 -5.34 6.89 -0.93
C LEU A 132 -3.96 6.37 -0.52
N ALA A 133 -3.00 6.41 -1.45
CA ALA A 133 -1.59 6.29 -1.14
C ALA A 133 -0.88 7.60 -1.47
N LEU A 134 -0.19 8.17 -0.50
CA LEU A 134 0.45 9.47 -0.56
C LEU A 134 1.94 9.35 -0.30
N LEU A 135 2.73 10.20 -0.96
CA LEU A 135 4.12 10.48 -0.62
C LEU A 135 4.14 11.74 0.28
N PRO A 136 4.34 11.60 1.60
CA PRO A 136 4.08 12.70 2.54
C PRO A 136 4.98 13.92 2.37
N ALA A 137 6.27 13.72 2.02
CA ALA A 137 7.22 14.84 1.87
C ALA A 137 6.94 15.68 0.62
N THR A 138 6.51 15.03 -0.48
CA THR A 138 6.21 15.72 -1.74
C THR A 138 4.75 16.11 -1.87
N GLY A 139 3.86 15.51 -1.07
CA GLY A 139 2.41 15.66 -1.18
C GLY A 139 1.82 15.01 -2.45
N GLN A 140 2.60 14.20 -3.17
CA GLN A 140 2.14 13.56 -4.39
C GLN A 140 1.30 12.33 -4.09
N ILE A 141 0.23 12.15 -4.85
CA ILE A 141 -0.64 10.98 -4.78
C ILE A 141 -0.02 9.87 -5.63
N ALA A 142 0.35 8.76 -5.01
CA ALA A 142 0.85 7.58 -5.69
C ALA A 142 -0.29 6.69 -6.21
N LEU A 143 -1.38 6.60 -5.45
CA LEU A 143 -2.58 5.84 -5.82
C LEU A 143 -3.82 6.52 -5.27
N LEU A 144 -4.85 6.61 -6.10
CA LEU A 144 -6.19 7.00 -5.71
C LEU A 144 -7.19 6.02 -6.32
N GLN A 145 -7.94 5.32 -5.50
CA GLN A 145 -8.98 4.40 -5.92
C GLN A 145 -10.27 4.71 -5.21
N LEU A 146 -11.35 4.93 -5.97
CA LEU A 146 -12.68 5.13 -5.47
C LEU A 146 -13.60 3.98 -5.90
N SER A 147 -14.26 3.33 -4.97
CA SER A 147 -15.08 2.14 -5.24
C SER A 147 -16.56 2.42 -5.50
N ALA A 148 -17.00 3.67 -5.40
CA ALA A 148 -18.40 4.04 -5.62
C ALA A 148 -18.54 5.43 -6.27
N ARG A 149 -19.74 5.73 -6.75
CA ARG A 149 -20.06 7.08 -7.24
C ARG A 149 -20.26 8.02 -6.05
N LEU A 150 -19.54 9.13 -6.08
CA LEU A 150 -19.56 10.14 -5.04
C LEU A 150 -19.78 11.52 -5.63
N HIS A 151 -20.53 12.38 -4.94
CA HIS A 151 -20.65 13.79 -5.31
C HIS A 151 -19.31 14.50 -5.07
N GLN A 152 -18.99 15.48 -5.92
CA GLN A 152 -17.69 16.15 -5.89
C GLN A 152 -17.37 16.79 -4.51
N GLU A 153 -18.32 17.46 -3.90
CA GLU A 153 -18.13 18.10 -2.58
C GLU A 153 -17.76 17.10 -1.47
N ARG A 154 -18.36 15.89 -1.53
CA ARG A 154 -18.06 14.81 -0.58
C ARG A 154 -16.72 14.14 -0.85
N LEU A 155 -16.28 14.14 -2.13
CA LEU A 155 -14.99 13.60 -2.51
C LEU A 155 -13.84 14.42 -1.88
N GLU A 156 -13.95 15.75 -1.88
CA GLU A 156 -12.93 16.63 -1.27
C GLU A 156 -12.79 16.35 0.22
N ALA A 157 -13.90 16.24 0.95
CA ALA A 157 -13.88 15.92 2.38
C ALA A 157 -13.25 14.53 2.67
N ALA A 158 -13.58 13.52 1.85
CA ALA A 158 -13.00 12.18 1.99
C ALA A 158 -11.49 12.16 1.67
N LEU A 159 -11.07 12.89 0.63
CA LEU A 159 -9.66 13.04 0.27
C LEU A 159 -8.86 13.72 1.37
N GLU A 160 -9.42 14.78 1.97
CA GLU A 160 -8.76 15.49 3.05
C GLU A 160 -8.61 14.60 4.29
N ALA A 161 -9.65 13.86 4.67
CA ALA A 161 -9.60 12.91 5.78
C ALA A 161 -8.55 11.81 5.54
N ALA A 162 -8.53 11.20 4.35
CA ALA A 162 -7.52 10.21 3.98
C ALA A 162 -6.09 10.81 4.00
N GLY A 163 -5.92 12.03 3.50
CA GLY A 163 -4.63 12.72 3.49
C GLY A 163 -4.12 13.06 4.89
N GLN A 164 -5.01 13.46 5.81
CA GLN A 164 -4.68 13.67 7.21
C GLN A 164 -4.27 12.36 7.90
N ALA A 165 -5.00 11.27 7.65
CA ALA A 165 -4.67 9.94 8.16
C ALA A 165 -3.31 9.46 7.64
N CYS A 166 -3.00 9.64 6.35
CA CYS A 166 -1.68 9.30 5.78
C CYS A 166 -0.54 10.07 6.46
N ARG A 167 -0.72 11.38 6.74
CA ARG A 167 0.28 12.19 7.44
C ARG A 167 0.47 11.75 8.90
N ALA A 168 -0.61 11.41 9.59
CA ALA A 168 -0.55 10.87 10.95
C ALA A 168 0.19 9.52 10.96
N LEU A 169 -0.11 8.63 10.02
CA LEU A 169 0.60 7.35 9.84
C LEU A 169 2.08 7.56 9.56
N HIS A 170 2.45 8.51 8.68
CA HIS A 170 3.84 8.84 8.40
C HIS A 170 4.60 9.20 9.68
N ALA A 171 4.02 10.03 10.55
CA ALA A 171 4.66 10.43 11.80
C ALA A 171 4.91 9.22 12.73
N VAL A 172 3.99 8.26 12.75
CA VAL A 172 4.14 7.02 13.54
C VAL A 172 5.22 6.11 12.94
N LEU A 173 5.19 5.91 11.61
CA LEU A 173 6.17 5.08 10.91
C LEU A 173 7.59 5.65 11.03
N ASP A 174 7.77 6.95 10.84
CA ASP A 174 9.07 7.62 10.98
C ASP A 174 9.63 7.49 12.39
N ARG A 175 8.77 7.61 13.43
CA ARG A 175 9.16 7.37 14.81
C ARG A 175 9.65 5.94 15.01
N GLY A 176 8.88 4.95 14.54
CA GLY A 176 9.23 3.54 14.67
C GLY A 176 10.55 3.18 13.96
N VAL A 177 10.78 3.74 12.77
CA VAL A 177 12.05 3.56 12.04
C VAL A 177 13.21 4.17 12.80
N ARG A 178 13.06 5.39 13.35
CA ARG A 178 14.11 6.05 14.14
C ARG A 178 14.42 5.30 15.44
N GLU A 179 13.42 4.77 16.11
CA GLU A 179 13.60 3.93 17.31
C GLU A 179 14.37 2.66 16.96
N ARG A 180 13.97 1.97 15.87
CA ARG A 180 14.67 0.77 15.41
C ARG A 180 16.14 1.03 15.03
N LEU A 181 16.42 2.13 14.36
CA LEU A 181 17.80 2.51 14.03
C LEU A 181 18.66 2.75 15.28
N ARG A 182 18.09 3.35 16.33
CA ARG A 182 18.81 3.55 17.60
C ARG A 182 19.12 2.25 18.34
N GLU A 183 18.28 1.23 18.19
CA GLU A 183 18.52 -0.08 18.81
C GLU A 183 19.62 -0.88 18.08
N VAL A 184 19.85 -0.62 16.80
CA VAL A 184 20.83 -1.34 15.98
C VAL A 184 22.20 -0.64 15.96
N THR A 185 22.24 0.65 16.33
CA THR A 185 23.49 1.44 16.41
C THR A 185 24.10 1.39 17.80
#